data_8d82974533de74f4dbffb85d965550e0
#
_entry.id   8d82974533de74f4dbffb85d965550e0
#
_cell.length_a   1.000
_cell.length_b   1.000
_cell.length_c   1.000
_cell.angle_alpha   90.00
_cell.angle_beta   90.00
_cell.angle_gamma   90.00
#
_symmetry.space_group_name_H-M   'P 1'
#
loop_
_entity.id
_entity.type
_entity.pdbx_description
1 polymer ?
#
loop_
_entity_poly.entity_id
_entity_poly.type
_entity_poly.pdbx_seq_one_letter_code
_entity_poly.pdbx_strand_id
1 'polypeptide(L)'
;MCLALPGQVIERRDGGPVPFGLVDFDGTRREVCLASTPDVAVGGYVIVHVGFAIAKVDEAQALETLQMFRDLGLLDEELAREPTAERAQ
;
A
#
# COMPACT_ATOMS: atom_id res chain seq x y z
N MET A 1 -2.72 14.53 -10.29
CA MET A 1 -2.08 14.51 -9.00
C MET A 1 -2.22 13.14 -8.35
N CYS A 2 -1.13 12.59 -7.87
CA CYS A 2 -1.17 11.29 -7.20
C CYS A 2 -1.37 11.48 -5.71
N LEU A 3 -2.29 10.70 -5.15
CA LEU A 3 -2.53 10.72 -3.72
C LEU A 3 -1.96 9.43 -3.12
N ALA A 4 -1.44 9.52 -1.91
CA ALA A 4 -0.96 8.36 -1.20
C ALA A 4 -2.15 7.62 -0.59
N LEU A 5 -2.11 6.30 -0.67
CA LEU A 5 -3.17 5.46 -0.14
C LEU A 5 -2.65 4.60 1.00
N PRO A 6 -3.37 4.50 2.11
CA PRO A 6 -3.01 3.54 3.14
C PRO A 6 -3.46 2.15 2.75
N GLY A 7 -2.69 1.14 3.16
CA GLY A 7 -3.05 -0.24 2.92
C GLY A 7 -2.43 -1.12 3.97
N GLN A 8 -2.93 -2.35 4.09
CA GLN A 8 -2.46 -3.30 5.08
C GLN A 8 -1.52 -4.30 4.43
N VAL A 9 -0.36 -4.49 5.03
CA VAL A 9 0.59 -5.50 4.56
C VAL A 9 0.06 -6.87 4.97
N ILE A 10 -0.22 -7.72 3.99
CA ILE A 10 -0.74 -9.05 4.29
C ILE A 10 0.27 -10.15 4.04
N GLU A 11 1.37 -9.83 3.35
CA GLU A 11 2.41 -10.80 3.08
C GLU A 11 3.71 -10.07 2.82
N ARG A 12 4.84 -10.67 3.20
CA ARG A 12 6.16 -10.07 2.96
C ARG A 12 7.03 -11.04 2.18
N ARG A 13 7.89 -10.47 1.34
CA ARG A 13 8.90 -11.23 0.60
C ARG A 13 10.23 -10.53 0.81
N ASP A 14 11.09 -11.19 1.57
CA ASP A 14 12.35 -10.58 1.99
C ASP A 14 13.58 -11.20 1.32
N GLY A 15 13.39 -12.10 0.37
CA GLY A 15 14.50 -12.83 -0.20
C GLY A 15 15.28 -12.11 -1.29
N GLY A 16 14.85 -10.94 -1.71
CA GLY A 16 15.49 -10.20 -2.78
C GLY A 16 16.36 -9.07 -2.27
N PRO A 17 16.85 -8.23 -3.18
CA PRO A 17 17.71 -7.10 -2.78
C PRO A 17 16.97 -6.06 -1.94
N VAL A 18 15.66 -5.95 -2.11
CA VAL A 18 14.85 -5.08 -1.25
C VAL A 18 13.60 -5.85 -0.88
N PRO A 19 13.00 -5.54 0.27
CA PRO A 19 11.78 -6.24 0.67
C PRO A 19 10.58 -5.74 -0.13
N PHE A 20 9.71 -6.67 -0.45
CA PHE A 20 8.43 -6.37 -1.09
C PHE A 20 7.31 -6.93 -0.22
N GLY A 21 6.12 -6.42 -0.39
CA GLY A 21 4.98 -6.94 0.31
C GLY A 21 3.72 -6.86 -0.52
N LEU A 22 2.78 -7.73 -0.21
CA LEU A 22 1.46 -7.68 -0.79
C LEU A 22 0.61 -6.83 0.14
N VAL A 23 0.04 -5.77 -0.40
CA VAL A 23 -0.70 -4.79 0.39
C VAL A 23 -2.14 -4.77 -0.06
N ASP A 24 -3.04 -4.82 0.89
CA ASP A 24 -4.47 -4.83 0.65
C ASP A 24 -5.05 -3.43 0.84
N PHE A 25 -5.67 -2.92 -0.22
CA PHE A 25 -6.32 -1.62 -0.20
C PHE A 25 -7.83 -1.84 -0.24
N ASP A 26 -8.39 -2.23 0.90
CA ASP A 26 -9.83 -2.43 1.01
C ASP A 26 -10.34 -3.44 -0.01
N GLY A 27 -9.66 -4.58 -0.10
CA GLY A 27 -10.05 -5.67 -0.98
C GLY A 27 -9.24 -5.79 -2.25
N THR A 28 -8.54 -4.73 -2.65
CA THR A 28 -7.69 -4.77 -3.83
C THR A 28 -6.25 -4.93 -3.40
N ARG A 29 -5.55 -5.91 -3.95
CA ARG A 29 -4.19 -6.24 -3.52
C ARG A 29 -3.19 -5.83 -4.57
N ARG A 30 -2.08 -5.25 -4.12
CA ARG A 30 -0.99 -4.81 -5.00
C ARG A 30 0.34 -5.14 -4.36
N GLU A 31 1.32 -5.45 -5.18
CA GLU A 31 2.67 -5.65 -4.68
C GLU A 31 3.35 -4.31 -4.54
N VAL A 32 4.00 -4.08 -3.40
CA VAL A 32 4.52 -2.79 -3.01
C VAL A 32 5.94 -2.97 -2.51
N CYS A 33 6.83 -2.06 -2.88
CA CYS A 33 8.19 -2.06 -2.37
C CYS A 33 8.22 -1.52 -0.95
N LEU A 34 8.83 -2.27 -0.04
CA LEU A 34 8.89 -1.92 1.37
C LEU A 34 10.26 -1.40 1.79
N ALA A 35 11.07 -0.94 0.84
CA ALA A 35 12.44 -0.53 1.15
C ALA A 35 12.49 0.63 2.15
N SER A 36 11.51 1.52 2.12
CA SER A 36 11.46 2.66 3.05
C SER A 36 10.80 2.31 4.37
N THR A 37 10.15 1.15 4.46
CA THR A 37 9.53 0.71 5.70
C THR A 37 9.92 -0.74 5.95
N PRO A 38 11.22 -1.02 6.06
CA PRO A 38 11.68 -2.41 6.11
C PRO A 38 11.25 -3.16 7.37
N ASP A 39 10.90 -2.44 8.42
CA ASP A 39 10.51 -3.05 9.68
C ASP A 39 9.00 -3.20 9.86
N VAL A 40 8.22 -2.90 8.82
CA VAL A 40 6.77 -3.07 8.96
C VAL A 40 6.44 -4.56 9.03
N ALA A 41 5.55 -4.92 9.96
CA ALA A 41 5.16 -6.30 10.15
C ALA A 41 3.93 -6.62 9.31
N VAL A 42 3.74 -7.90 9.01
CA VAL A 42 2.50 -8.36 8.40
C VAL A 42 1.36 -7.96 9.35
N GLY A 43 0.32 -7.39 8.79
CA GLY A 43 -0.78 -6.84 9.56
C GLY A 43 -0.65 -5.36 9.82
N GLY A 44 0.54 -4.79 9.64
CA GLY A 44 0.75 -3.36 9.79
C GLY A 44 0.24 -2.59 8.60
N TYR A 45 0.04 -1.30 8.79
CA TYR A 45 -0.46 -0.43 7.73
C TYR A 45 0.62 0.52 7.27
N VAL A 46 0.64 0.79 5.96
CA VAL A 46 1.61 1.69 5.35
C VAL A 46 0.89 2.64 4.42
N ILE A 47 1.51 3.80 4.20
CA ILE A 47 1.07 4.73 3.17
C ILE A 47 1.84 4.39 1.91
N VAL A 48 1.12 4.17 0.82
CA VAL A 48 1.71 3.74 -0.46
C VAL A 48 1.54 4.84 -1.49
N HIS A 49 2.63 5.15 -2.19
CA HIS A 49 2.62 6.14 -3.25
C HIS A 49 3.42 5.60 -4.41
N VAL A 50 2.78 5.44 -5.55
CA VAL A 50 3.41 4.96 -6.80
C VAL A 50 4.14 3.63 -6.58
N GLY A 51 3.49 2.70 -5.88
CA GLY A 51 4.06 1.37 -5.68
C GLY A 51 5.10 1.26 -4.58
N PHE A 52 5.36 2.34 -3.83
CA PHE A 52 6.33 2.33 -2.74
C PHE A 52 5.65 2.66 -1.43
N ALA A 53 5.92 1.86 -0.41
CA ALA A 53 5.48 2.20 0.95
C ALA A 53 6.43 3.27 1.47
N ILE A 54 5.89 4.43 1.81
CA ILE A 54 6.73 5.56 2.21
C ILE A 54 6.73 5.81 3.71
N ALA A 55 5.74 5.26 4.43
CA ALA A 55 5.67 5.45 5.88
C ALA A 55 4.73 4.42 6.48
N LYS A 56 4.97 4.07 7.74
CA LYS A 56 4.02 3.27 8.50
C LYS A 56 2.94 4.20 9.05
N VAL A 57 1.75 3.69 9.18
CA VAL A 57 0.62 4.48 9.64
C VAL A 57 -0.20 3.67 10.62
N ASP A 58 -0.84 4.36 11.55
CA ASP A 58 -1.71 3.75 12.55
C ASP A 58 -2.95 3.14 11.88
N GLU A 59 -3.38 1.99 12.38
CA GLU A 59 -4.52 1.28 11.78
C GLU A 59 -5.78 2.14 11.75
N ALA A 60 -6.10 2.81 12.86
CA ALA A 60 -7.33 3.60 12.92
C ALA A 60 -7.29 4.72 11.88
N GLN A 61 -6.16 5.37 11.75
CA GLN A 61 -6.01 6.43 10.77
C GLN A 61 -6.07 5.88 9.34
N ALA A 62 -5.46 4.72 9.12
CA ALA A 62 -5.49 4.11 7.79
C ALA A 62 -6.91 3.78 7.38
N LEU A 63 -7.68 3.19 8.28
CA LEU A 63 -9.04 2.82 7.96
C LEU A 63 -9.93 4.03 7.72
N GLU A 64 -9.71 5.08 8.49
CA GLU A 64 -10.46 6.32 8.32
C GLU A 64 -10.18 6.94 6.96
N THR A 65 -8.92 6.96 6.56
CA THR A 65 -8.54 7.53 5.27
C THR A 65 -9.09 6.71 4.11
N LEU A 66 -9.04 5.37 4.22
CA LEU A 66 -9.61 4.52 3.19
C LEU A 66 -11.11 4.73 3.06
N GLN A 67 -11.80 4.90 4.20
CA GLN A 67 -13.22 5.16 4.18
C GLN A 67 -13.53 6.48 3.47
N MET A 68 -12.72 7.50 3.72
CA MET A 68 -12.91 8.77 3.07
C MET A 68 -12.76 8.65 1.54
N PHE A 69 -11.74 7.93 1.09
CA PHE A 69 -11.57 7.72 -0.35
C PHE A 69 -12.76 6.97 -0.94
N ARG A 70 -13.26 5.98 -0.23
CA ARG A 70 -14.43 5.23 -0.70
C ARG A 70 -15.66 6.11 -0.78
N ASP A 71 -15.88 6.92 0.25
CA ASP A 71 -17.05 7.80 0.31
C ASP A 71 -17.03 8.84 -0.82
N LEU A 72 -15.84 9.28 -1.20
CA LEU A 72 -15.70 10.25 -2.28
C LEU A 72 -15.67 9.60 -3.66
N GLY A 73 -15.68 8.28 -3.73
CA GLY A 73 -15.62 7.58 -4.99
C GLY A 73 -14.25 7.63 -5.66
N LEU A 74 -13.19 7.87 -4.88
CA LEU A 74 -11.85 8.03 -5.44
C LEU A 74 -10.98 6.79 -5.30
N LEU A 75 -11.41 5.80 -4.53
CA LEU A 75 -10.54 4.68 -4.21
C LEU A 75 -10.16 3.89 -5.45
N ASP A 76 -11.13 3.52 -6.27
CA ASP A 76 -10.85 2.75 -7.47
C ASP A 76 -9.97 3.53 -8.43
N GLU A 77 -10.20 4.82 -8.52
CA GLU A 77 -9.45 5.68 -9.42
C GLU A 77 -8.00 5.77 -9.00
N GLU A 78 -7.75 5.93 -7.70
CA GLU A 78 -6.39 5.98 -7.20
C GLU A 78 -5.68 4.64 -7.36
N LEU A 79 -6.39 3.56 -7.13
CA LEU A 79 -5.79 2.24 -7.31
C LEU A 79 -5.43 1.99 -8.76
N ALA A 80 -6.20 2.50 -9.69
CA ALA A 80 -5.90 2.34 -11.09
C ALA A 80 -4.61 3.06 -11.48
N ARG A 81 -4.22 4.10 -10.74
CA ARG A 81 -3.00 4.85 -11.01
C ARG A 81 -1.78 4.27 -10.32
N GLU A 82 -1.97 3.41 -9.32
CA GLU A 82 -0.86 2.85 -8.58
C GLU A 82 -0.28 1.67 -9.35
N PRO A 83 0.96 1.76 -9.79
CA PRO A 83 1.57 0.61 -10.45
C PRO A 83 1.85 -0.47 -9.44
N THR A 84 1.93 -1.70 -9.91
CA THR A 84 2.36 -2.78 -9.04
C THR A 84 3.78 -3.16 -9.43
N ALA A 85 4.60 -3.46 -8.42
CA ALA A 85 6.00 -3.76 -8.66
C ALA A 85 6.19 -4.96 -9.57
N GLU A 86 5.27 -5.89 -9.56
CA GLU A 86 5.42 -7.07 -10.38
C GLU A 86 5.00 -6.86 -11.82
N ARG A 87 4.54 -5.69 -12.16
CA ARG A 87 4.15 -5.40 -13.51
C ARG A 87 5.29 -5.03 -14.41
N ALA A 88 6.47 -5.21 -13.96
CA ALA A 88 7.64 -4.79 -14.71
C ALA A 88 7.94 -5.69 -15.88
N GLN A 89 7.04 -6.33 -16.47
CA GLN A 89 7.35 -7.10 -17.65
C GLN A 89 7.14 -6.32 -18.93
#